data_f834937de300e4fc51fd77ef46c8c47d
#
_entry.id   f834937de300e4fc51fd77ef46c8c47d
#
_cell.length_a   1.000
_cell.length_b   1.000
_cell.length_c   1.000
_cell.angle_alpha   90.00
_cell.angle_beta   90.00
_cell.angle_gamma   90.00
#
_symmetry.space_group_name_H-M   'P 1'
#
loop_
_entity.id
_entity.type
_entity.pdbx_description
1 polymer ?
#
loop_
_entity_poly.entity_id
_entity_poly.type
_entity_poly.pdbx_seq_one_letter_code
_entity_poly.pdbx_strand_id
1 'polypeptide(L)'
;MTFPSRDGKTRLVGYLYRPQGIGPFPAVVMLHGRSGVYSSAAHGRYDAAHLMLRHKAWGNFWVRHGYLALLVDSFGPRGYAAGFPIHSYRSRPPAVSEQTVRPLDAYGALDYLRSRADVIGSAIGVQGWSNGGMTVLATMALHPPGIENPTPRTGFRAALAFYPSCRKQAHQAYRPYAPLLVLVATNDQEVSPTVCEKFAADVSVRGGDIAIVRYAGATHAFDEPSRKRQRIDANRVALQDSEKRAAAFFHRYLKDEDEGGRMKDDERQVPRIKSER
;
A
#
# COMPACT_ATOMS: atom_id res chain seq x y z
N MET A 1 -6.27 -12.47 13.78
CA MET A 1 -6.25 -13.73 13.01
C MET A 1 -4.86 -14.06 12.53
N THR A 2 -4.64 -15.30 12.06
CA THR A 2 -3.34 -15.70 11.51
C THR A 2 -3.50 -16.43 10.18
N PHE A 3 -2.53 -16.28 9.28
CA PHE A 3 -2.48 -16.93 7.96
C PHE A 3 -1.02 -17.13 7.53
N PRO A 4 -0.73 -18.08 6.60
CA PRO A 4 0.64 -18.33 6.17
C PRO A 4 1.16 -17.22 5.25
N SER A 5 2.45 -16.88 5.36
CA SER A 5 3.21 -16.19 4.32
C SER A 5 3.56 -17.20 3.20
N ARG A 6 3.73 -16.72 1.98
CA ARG A 6 4.28 -17.56 0.89
C ARG A 6 5.78 -17.84 1.04
N ASP A 7 6.43 -17.39 2.14
CA ASP A 7 7.81 -17.79 2.47
C ASP A 7 7.91 -19.25 2.97
N GLY A 8 6.77 -19.93 3.15
CA GLY A 8 6.66 -21.33 3.51
C GLY A 8 6.94 -21.66 4.98
N LYS A 9 7.25 -20.65 5.81
CA LYS A 9 7.65 -20.85 7.21
C LYS A 9 7.02 -19.88 8.21
N THR A 10 6.61 -18.69 7.78
CA THR A 10 6.09 -17.66 8.69
C THR A 10 4.58 -17.71 8.75
N ARG A 11 4.03 -17.81 9.96
CA ARG A 11 2.61 -17.61 10.23
C ARG A 11 2.37 -16.15 10.62
N LEU A 12 1.81 -15.38 9.72
CA LEU A 12 1.58 -13.95 9.88
C LEU A 12 0.41 -13.68 10.83
N VAL A 13 0.46 -12.52 11.47
CA VAL A 13 -0.67 -11.94 12.20
C VAL A 13 -1.33 -10.89 11.31
N GLY A 14 -2.66 -10.91 11.23
CA GLY A 14 -3.45 -9.91 10.52
C GLY A 14 -4.55 -9.31 11.37
N TYR A 15 -4.81 -8.02 11.17
CA TYR A 15 -5.90 -7.28 11.80
C TYR A 15 -6.95 -6.93 10.75
N LEU A 16 -8.13 -7.51 10.90
CA LEU A 16 -9.22 -7.40 9.94
C LEU A 16 -10.20 -6.31 10.36
N TYR A 17 -10.45 -5.39 9.46
CA TYR A 17 -11.50 -4.39 9.53
C TYR A 17 -12.58 -4.80 8.53
N ARG A 18 -13.82 -4.99 9.01
CA ARG A 18 -14.90 -5.55 8.20
C ARG A 18 -16.11 -4.63 8.18
N PRO A 19 -16.67 -4.32 7.00
CA PRO A 19 -17.95 -3.62 6.91
C PRO A 19 -19.09 -4.41 7.55
N GLN A 20 -20.15 -3.71 7.95
CA GLN A 20 -21.39 -4.35 8.34
C GLN A 20 -22.08 -4.97 7.11
N GLY A 21 -22.91 -5.97 7.34
CA GLY A 21 -23.63 -6.68 6.28
C GLY A 21 -23.04 -8.05 5.94
N ILE A 22 -23.63 -8.71 4.96
CA ILE A 22 -23.32 -10.11 4.61
C ILE A 22 -22.09 -10.20 3.70
N GLY A 23 -21.87 -9.25 2.79
CA GLY A 23 -20.86 -9.32 1.73
C GLY A 23 -21.38 -10.08 0.49
N PRO A 24 -20.50 -10.53 -0.44
CA PRO A 24 -19.05 -10.36 -0.38
C PRO A 24 -18.60 -8.91 -0.62
N PHE A 25 -17.44 -8.55 -0.05
CA PHE A 25 -16.86 -7.21 -0.14
C PHE A 25 -15.58 -7.20 -1.00
N PRO A 26 -15.30 -6.13 -1.75
CA PRO A 26 -13.95 -5.89 -2.22
C PRO A 26 -13.01 -5.67 -1.03
N ALA A 27 -11.71 -5.92 -1.21
CA ALA A 27 -10.78 -5.89 -0.09
C ALA A 27 -9.49 -5.11 -0.37
N VAL A 28 -8.85 -4.62 0.70
CA VAL A 28 -7.57 -3.92 0.65
C VAL A 28 -6.60 -4.56 1.65
N VAL A 29 -5.47 -5.06 1.15
CA VAL A 29 -4.33 -5.46 1.99
C VAL A 29 -3.52 -4.22 2.35
N MET A 30 -3.25 -4.01 3.64
CA MET A 30 -2.51 -2.86 4.16
C MET A 30 -1.14 -3.30 4.71
N LEU A 31 -0.06 -2.69 4.19
CA LEU A 31 1.33 -3.02 4.51
C LEU A 31 2.00 -1.87 5.28
N HIS A 32 2.35 -2.12 6.54
CA HIS A 32 2.93 -1.12 7.45
C HIS A 32 4.32 -0.62 7.02
N GLY A 33 4.70 0.57 7.52
CA GLY A 33 6.03 1.14 7.38
C GLY A 33 7.10 0.47 8.25
N ARG A 34 8.28 1.09 8.34
CA ARG A 34 9.42 0.58 9.15
C ARG A 34 9.13 0.43 10.65
N SER A 35 8.20 1.19 11.17
CA SER A 35 7.85 1.15 12.61
C SER A 35 6.98 -0.04 13.00
N GLY A 36 6.64 -0.95 12.06
CA GLY A 36 5.73 -2.05 12.35
C GLY A 36 4.26 -1.60 12.37
N VAL A 37 3.41 -2.44 12.94
CA VAL A 37 1.96 -2.16 13.05
C VAL A 37 1.60 -1.47 14.36
N TYR A 38 2.45 -1.56 15.39
CA TYR A 38 2.15 -1.09 16.74
C TYR A 38 2.65 0.31 17.02
N SER A 39 1.94 1.00 17.91
CA SER A 39 2.35 2.30 18.42
C SER A 39 3.64 2.21 19.22
N SER A 40 4.49 3.23 19.13
CA SER A 40 5.66 3.35 20.02
C SER A 40 5.26 3.44 21.50
N ALA A 41 4.03 3.83 21.81
CA ALA A 41 3.47 3.84 23.16
C ALA A 41 2.90 2.48 23.60
N ALA A 42 3.10 1.42 22.82
CA ALA A 42 2.65 0.06 23.17
C ALA A 42 3.43 -0.54 24.37
N HIS A 43 4.63 -0.04 24.63
CA HIS A 43 5.48 -0.48 25.76
C HIS A 43 5.61 -2.02 25.85
N GLY A 44 5.84 -2.68 24.72
CA GLY A 44 5.96 -4.14 24.61
C GLY A 44 4.64 -4.91 24.53
N ARG A 45 3.50 -4.25 24.52
CA ARG A 45 2.18 -4.88 24.32
C ARG A 45 1.80 -4.84 22.85
N TYR A 46 1.81 -5.98 22.21
CA TYR A 46 1.63 -6.12 20.76
C TYR A 46 0.31 -6.81 20.43
N ASP A 47 -0.78 -6.03 20.50
CA ASP A 47 -2.16 -6.49 20.25
C ASP A 47 -2.99 -5.43 19.48
N ALA A 48 -4.24 -5.73 19.21
CA ALA A 48 -5.15 -4.87 18.46
C ALA A 48 -5.39 -3.49 19.12
N ALA A 49 -5.36 -3.42 20.47
CA ALA A 49 -5.57 -2.16 21.19
C ALA A 49 -4.41 -1.19 20.96
N HIS A 50 -3.20 -1.72 20.74
CA HIS A 50 -1.95 -0.97 20.63
C HIS A 50 -1.52 -0.69 19.18
N LEU A 51 -2.38 -0.93 18.19
CA LEU A 51 -2.11 -0.54 16.80
C LEU A 51 -1.92 0.97 16.64
N MET A 52 -1.05 1.38 15.71
CA MET A 52 -0.83 2.78 15.36
C MET A 52 -2.14 3.45 14.92
N LEU A 53 -2.29 4.73 15.27
CA LEU A 53 -3.47 5.55 14.90
C LEU A 53 -3.73 5.55 13.40
N ARG A 54 -2.69 5.65 12.56
CA ARG A 54 -2.78 5.56 11.10
C ARG A 54 -3.47 4.29 10.65
N HIS A 55 -3.02 3.15 11.15
CA HIS A 55 -3.57 1.87 10.73
C HIS A 55 -5.04 1.70 11.12
N LYS A 56 -5.40 2.18 12.33
CA LYS A 56 -6.80 2.23 12.77
C LYS A 56 -7.64 3.17 11.90
N ALA A 57 -7.11 4.35 11.59
CA ALA A 57 -7.79 5.35 10.76
C ALA A 57 -8.05 4.83 9.34
N TRP A 58 -7.03 4.27 8.69
CA TRP A 58 -7.17 3.72 7.34
C TRP A 58 -8.02 2.44 7.30
N GLY A 59 -7.92 1.55 8.30
CA GLY A 59 -8.81 0.39 8.38
C GLY A 59 -10.28 0.81 8.47
N ASN A 60 -10.60 1.78 9.35
CA ASN A 60 -11.94 2.34 9.46
C ASN A 60 -12.37 3.15 8.23
N PHE A 61 -11.42 3.83 7.57
CA PHE A 61 -11.67 4.53 6.31
C PHE A 61 -12.16 3.55 5.24
N TRP A 62 -11.49 2.43 5.03
CA TRP A 62 -11.88 1.42 4.05
C TRP A 62 -13.23 0.78 4.40
N VAL A 63 -13.47 0.50 5.67
CA VAL A 63 -14.78 -0.01 6.14
C VAL A 63 -15.92 0.93 5.77
N ARG A 64 -15.77 2.25 6.02
CA ARG A 64 -16.78 3.26 5.65
C ARG A 64 -17.01 3.35 4.14
N HIS A 65 -16.03 2.98 3.34
CA HIS A 65 -16.15 2.92 1.88
C HIS A 65 -16.59 1.54 1.35
N GLY A 66 -16.98 0.62 2.24
CA GLY A 66 -17.50 -0.70 1.88
C GLY A 66 -16.43 -1.71 1.45
N TYR A 67 -15.19 -1.54 1.91
CA TYR A 67 -14.10 -2.50 1.70
C TYR A 67 -13.77 -3.23 2.99
N LEU A 68 -13.49 -4.51 2.89
CA LEU A 68 -12.80 -5.23 3.93
C LEU A 68 -11.32 -4.85 3.89
N ALA A 69 -10.70 -4.50 5.03
CA ALA A 69 -9.29 -4.15 5.06
C ALA A 69 -8.50 -5.09 5.99
N LEU A 70 -7.37 -5.60 5.50
CA LEU A 70 -6.50 -6.51 6.22
C LEU A 70 -5.13 -5.88 6.44
N LEU A 71 -4.84 -5.43 7.67
CA LEU A 71 -3.52 -4.98 8.06
C LEU A 71 -2.63 -6.19 8.38
N VAL A 72 -1.50 -6.31 7.68
CA VAL A 72 -0.55 -7.42 7.83
C VAL A 72 0.58 -7.02 8.77
N ASP A 73 0.82 -7.76 9.81
CA ASP A 73 2.03 -7.66 10.64
C ASP A 73 3.13 -8.57 10.07
N SER A 74 4.04 -7.98 9.29
CA SER A 74 5.20 -8.68 8.71
C SER A 74 6.37 -8.79 9.68
N PHE A 75 6.39 -7.99 10.76
CA PHE A 75 7.54 -7.86 11.64
C PHE A 75 7.39 -8.65 12.94
N GLY A 76 6.23 -8.58 13.59
CA GLY A 76 5.99 -9.23 14.89
C GLY A 76 6.26 -10.73 14.87
N PRO A 77 5.71 -11.51 13.91
CA PRO A 77 5.96 -12.95 13.82
C PRO A 77 7.43 -13.35 13.58
N ARG A 78 8.27 -12.38 13.20
CA ARG A 78 9.72 -12.57 12.99
C ARG A 78 10.57 -12.00 14.14
N GLY A 79 9.94 -11.62 15.27
CA GLY A 79 10.63 -11.09 16.44
C GLY A 79 10.92 -9.59 16.43
N TYR A 80 10.34 -8.84 15.48
CA TYR A 80 10.60 -7.40 15.30
C TYR A 80 9.35 -6.54 15.51
N ALA A 81 8.47 -6.91 16.45
CA ALA A 81 7.21 -6.22 16.71
C ALA A 81 7.37 -4.72 17.05
N ALA A 82 8.49 -4.34 17.66
CA ALA A 82 8.83 -2.94 17.95
C ALA A 82 9.17 -2.13 16.68
N GLY A 83 9.33 -2.78 15.52
CA GLY A 83 9.76 -2.15 14.29
C GLY A 83 11.23 -1.71 14.32
N PHE A 84 11.56 -0.76 13.43
CA PHE A 84 12.94 -0.29 13.24
C PHE A 84 13.03 1.25 13.32
N PRO A 85 14.12 1.79 13.89
CA PRO A 85 14.33 3.24 13.94
C PRO A 85 14.55 3.84 12.56
N ILE A 86 14.47 5.17 12.47
CA ILE A 86 14.88 5.92 11.28
C ILE A 86 16.37 5.66 10.98
N HIS A 87 16.75 5.70 9.72
CA HIS A 87 18.11 5.43 9.22
C HIS A 87 18.62 3.98 9.41
N SER A 88 17.79 3.04 9.86
CA SER A 88 18.16 1.64 10.04
C SER A 88 18.18 0.80 8.76
N TYR A 89 17.90 1.38 7.60
CA TYR A 89 17.66 0.63 6.35
C TYR A 89 18.73 -0.42 6.04
N ARG A 90 20.01 -0.05 6.19
CA ARG A 90 21.13 -0.95 5.87
C ARG A 90 21.39 -2.05 6.91
N SER A 91 20.87 -1.89 8.12
CA SER A 91 21.06 -2.81 9.24
C SER A 91 19.86 -3.71 9.51
N ARG A 92 18.78 -3.61 8.70
CA ARG A 92 17.61 -4.46 8.88
C ARG A 92 17.89 -5.89 8.45
N PRO A 93 17.40 -6.87 9.20
CA PRO A 93 17.58 -8.27 8.86
C PRO A 93 16.97 -8.63 7.51
N PRO A 94 17.59 -9.52 6.72
CA PRO A 94 17.01 -10.00 5.45
C PRO A 94 15.60 -10.59 5.61
N ALA A 95 15.29 -11.16 6.78
CA ALA A 95 13.98 -11.73 7.09
C ALA A 95 12.79 -10.73 7.06
N VAL A 96 13.06 -9.42 7.03
CA VAL A 96 12.05 -8.37 6.93
C VAL A 96 12.23 -7.51 5.66
N SER A 97 12.94 -8.03 4.67
CA SER A 97 13.21 -7.32 3.42
C SER A 97 11.91 -6.95 2.70
N GLU A 98 11.73 -5.66 2.44
CA GLU A 98 10.61 -5.14 1.65
C GLU A 98 10.71 -5.49 0.16
N GLN A 99 11.89 -5.98 -0.29
CA GLN A 99 12.10 -6.34 -1.68
C GLN A 99 11.87 -7.82 -1.96
N THR A 100 12.15 -8.71 -0.99
CA THR A 100 12.18 -10.16 -1.24
C THR A 100 11.29 -10.97 -0.31
N VAL A 101 11.04 -10.53 0.91
CA VAL A 101 10.27 -11.28 1.93
C VAL A 101 8.85 -10.73 2.09
N ARG A 102 8.71 -9.44 2.29
CA ARG A 102 7.38 -8.83 2.49
C ARG A 102 6.44 -8.92 1.30
N PRO A 103 6.89 -9.02 0.02
CA PRO A 103 5.99 -9.40 -1.07
C PRO A 103 5.35 -10.78 -0.88
N LEU A 104 6.08 -11.76 -0.30
CA LEU A 104 5.52 -13.08 0.04
C LEU A 104 4.43 -12.99 1.12
N ASP A 105 4.56 -12.04 2.05
CA ASP A 105 3.54 -11.76 3.05
C ASP A 105 2.29 -11.14 2.42
N ALA A 106 2.49 -10.20 1.48
CA ALA A 106 1.38 -9.59 0.74
C ALA A 106 0.60 -10.63 -0.06
N TYR A 107 1.27 -11.54 -0.73
CA TYR A 107 0.62 -12.64 -1.46
C TYR A 107 -0.01 -13.68 -0.54
N GLY A 108 0.57 -13.97 0.62
CA GLY A 108 -0.08 -14.78 1.65
C GLY A 108 -1.40 -14.16 2.16
N ALA A 109 -1.41 -12.82 2.31
CA ALA A 109 -2.63 -12.09 2.64
C ALA A 109 -3.67 -12.12 1.52
N LEU A 110 -3.23 -12.05 0.25
CA LEU A 110 -4.09 -12.18 -0.92
C LEU A 110 -4.75 -13.57 -0.95
N ASP A 111 -3.99 -14.64 -0.73
CA ASP A 111 -4.51 -16.01 -0.67
C ASP A 111 -5.53 -16.17 0.46
N TYR A 112 -5.20 -15.66 1.63
CA TYR A 112 -6.11 -15.66 2.78
C TYR A 112 -7.43 -14.94 2.47
N LEU A 113 -7.37 -13.76 1.87
CA LEU A 113 -8.59 -13.03 1.50
C LEU A 113 -9.41 -13.77 0.44
N ARG A 114 -8.78 -14.39 -0.54
CA ARG A 114 -9.44 -15.20 -1.58
C ARG A 114 -10.10 -16.45 -1.03
N SER A 115 -9.61 -17.01 0.06
CA SER A 115 -10.24 -18.17 0.72
C SER A 115 -11.50 -17.84 1.52
N ARG A 116 -11.83 -16.56 1.67
CA ARG A 116 -12.97 -16.10 2.46
C ARG A 116 -14.23 -15.97 1.60
N ALA A 117 -15.34 -16.49 2.08
CA ALA A 117 -16.64 -16.39 1.39
C ALA A 117 -17.21 -14.96 1.37
N ASP A 118 -16.79 -14.10 2.32
CA ASP A 118 -17.23 -12.70 2.41
C ASP A 118 -16.35 -11.71 1.64
N VAL A 119 -15.45 -12.20 0.74
CA VAL A 119 -14.57 -11.38 -0.09
C VAL A 119 -14.79 -11.66 -1.56
N ILE A 120 -14.84 -10.61 -2.39
CA ILE A 120 -14.78 -10.70 -3.85
C ILE A 120 -13.33 -10.96 -4.23
N GLY A 121 -12.98 -12.21 -4.51
CA GLY A 121 -11.59 -12.64 -4.74
C GLY A 121 -10.88 -11.99 -5.93
N SER A 122 -11.64 -11.46 -6.91
CA SER A 122 -11.13 -10.68 -8.05
C SER A 122 -10.92 -9.20 -7.73
N ALA A 123 -11.47 -8.69 -6.64
CA ALA A 123 -11.52 -7.26 -6.28
C ALA A 123 -10.66 -6.96 -5.04
N ILE A 124 -9.36 -7.30 -5.09
CA ILE A 124 -8.43 -7.11 -3.98
C ILE A 124 -7.31 -6.17 -4.40
N GLY A 125 -7.19 -5.03 -3.70
CA GLY A 125 -6.10 -4.08 -3.85
C GLY A 125 -5.04 -4.21 -2.75
N VAL A 126 -3.88 -3.56 -2.95
CA VAL A 126 -2.82 -3.48 -1.94
C VAL A 126 -2.41 -2.03 -1.70
N GLN A 127 -2.28 -1.64 -0.44
CA GLN A 127 -1.83 -0.34 0.01
C GLN A 127 -0.64 -0.47 0.96
N GLY A 128 0.34 0.44 0.86
CA GLY A 128 1.47 0.41 1.79
C GLY A 128 2.08 1.78 2.02
N TRP A 129 2.70 1.95 3.21
CA TRP A 129 3.31 3.20 3.66
C TRP A 129 4.82 3.07 3.80
N SER A 130 5.59 4.02 3.25
CA SER A 130 7.05 4.07 3.41
C SER A 130 7.70 2.73 3.03
N ASN A 131 8.28 1.99 3.97
CA ASN A 131 8.78 0.63 3.75
C ASN A 131 7.70 -0.32 3.21
N GLY A 132 6.43 -0.21 3.66
CA GLY A 132 5.29 -0.92 3.07
C GLY A 132 4.97 -0.46 1.65
N GLY A 133 5.15 0.82 1.35
CA GLY A 133 5.06 1.35 -0.02
C GLY A 133 6.16 0.79 -0.93
N MET A 134 7.39 0.62 -0.41
CA MET A 134 8.47 -0.08 -1.13
C MET A 134 8.10 -1.56 -1.38
N THR A 135 7.46 -2.19 -0.40
CA THR A 135 6.92 -3.56 -0.56
C THR A 135 5.86 -3.60 -1.66
N VAL A 136 4.94 -2.63 -1.71
CA VAL A 136 3.96 -2.51 -2.80
C VAL A 136 4.66 -2.44 -4.16
N LEU A 137 5.69 -1.59 -4.32
CA LEU A 137 6.44 -1.51 -5.57
C LEU A 137 7.06 -2.87 -5.95
N ALA A 138 7.66 -3.58 -5.00
CA ALA A 138 8.25 -4.90 -5.25
C ALA A 138 7.18 -5.96 -5.58
N THR A 139 6.04 -5.93 -4.89
CA THR A 139 4.89 -6.83 -5.13
C THR A 139 4.27 -6.63 -6.51
N MET A 140 4.23 -5.39 -7.00
CA MET A 140 3.59 -5.05 -8.26
C MET A 140 4.49 -5.17 -9.49
N ALA A 141 5.75 -5.53 -9.34
CA ALA A 141 6.66 -5.75 -10.48
C ALA A 141 6.17 -6.88 -11.39
N LEU A 142 6.62 -6.91 -12.66
CA LEU A 142 6.29 -8.01 -13.59
C LEU A 142 6.82 -9.37 -13.12
N HIS A 143 7.93 -9.37 -12.37
CA HIS A 143 8.54 -10.58 -11.82
C HIS A 143 8.77 -10.42 -10.32
N PRO A 144 7.70 -10.38 -9.50
CA PRO A 144 7.82 -10.19 -8.07
C PRO A 144 8.15 -11.51 -7.38
N PRO A 145 8.70 -11.49 -6.16
CA PRO A 145 8.77 -12.70 -5.34
C PRO A 145 7.38 -13.27 -5.06
N GLY A 146 7.25 -14.59 -5.15
CA GLY A 146 6.08 -15.33 -4.66
C GLY A 146 4.94 -15.55 -5.65
N ILE A 147 5.02 -15.04 -6.87
CA ILE A 147 4.08 -15.34 -7.95
C ILE A 147 4.76 -15.22 -9.30
N GLU A 148 4.52 -16.16 -10.18
CA GLU A 148 5.01 -16.14 -11.56
C GLU A 148 3.97 -15.50 -12.48
N ASN A 149 4.44 -14.65 -13.40
CA ASN A 149 3.63 -13.99 -14.42
C ASN A 149 2.30 -13.41 -13.87
N PRO A 150 2.36 -12.51 -12.87
CA PRO A 150 1.16 -11.94 -12.27
C PRO A 150 0.37 -11.13 -13.29
N THR A 151 -0.93 -11.16 -13.13
CA THR A 151 -1.89 -10.33 -13.85
C THR A 151 -2.82 -9.66 -12.84
N PRO A 152 -3.64 -8.68 -13.24
CA PRO A 152 -4.66 -8.14 -12.34
C PRO A 152 -5.66 -9.17 -11.81
N ARG A 153 -5.76 -10.35 -12.44
CA ARG A 153 -6.63 -11.46 -12.00
C ARG A 153 -5.92 -12.41 -11.03
N THR A 154 -4.66 -12.71 -11.27
CA THR A 154 -3.88 -13.67 -10.46
C THR A 154 -3.15 -13.01 -9.29
N GLY A 155 -2.80 -11.74 -9.43
CA GLY A 155 -2.20 -10.89 -8.40
C GLY A 155 -3.21 -9.89 -7.78
N PHE A 156 -2.71 -8.73 -7.37
CA PHE A 156 -3.54 -7.62 -6.93
C PHE A 156 -4.14 -6.86 -8.10
N ARG A 157 -5.37 -6.43 -7.95
CA ARG A 157 -6.12 -5.71 -8.99
C ARG A 157 -5.60 -4.30 -9.25
N ALA A 158 -5.17 -3.61 -8.18
CA ALA A 158 -4.59 -2.27 -8.19
C ALA A 158 -3.75 -2.03 -6.94
N ALA A 159 -2.87 -1.04 -6.96
CA ALA A 159 -1.97 -0.78 -5.85
C ALA A 159 -1.79 0.70 -5.53
N LEU A 160 -1.60 1.00 -4.25
CA LEU A 160 -1.43 2.35 -3.71
C LEU A 160 -0.19 2.41 -2.81
N ALA A 161 0.81 3.21 -3.20
CA ALA A 161 2.06 3.37 -2.48
C ALA A 161 2.21 4.79 -1.92
N PHE A 162 2.21 4.93 -0.59
CA PHE A 162 2.41 6.18 0.11
C PHE A 162 3.89 6.40 0.40
N TYR A 163 4.43 7.50 -0.07
CA TYR A 163 5.82 7.97 0.13
C TYR A 163 6.85 6.83 0.18
N PRO A 164 6.90 5.97 -0.85
CA PRO A 164 7.91 4.93 -0.94
C PRO A 164 9.27 5.52 -1.26
N SER A 165 10.35 4.79 -0.99
CA SER A 165 11.59 5.00 -1.74
C SER A 165 11.52 4.25 -3.06
N CYS A 166 11.55 4.96 -4.18
CA CYS A 166 11.54 4.36 -5.52
C CYS A 166 12.94 4.00 -6.04
N ARG A 167 13.97 4.24 -5.23
CA ARG A 167 15.38 4.13 -5.66
C ARG A 167 15.72 2.75 -6.22
N LYS A 168 15.26 1.68 -5.59
CA LYS A 168 15.56 0.31 -6.03
C LYS A 168 14.96 0.02 -7.41
N GLN A 169 13.69 0.36 -7.59
CA GLN A 169 12.96 0.12 -8.84
C GLN A 169 13.39 1.06 -9.97
N ALA A 170 13.85 2.27 -9.65
CA ALA A 170 14.38 3.21 -10.63
C ALA A 170 15.67 2.73 -11.34
N HIS A 171 16.39 1.80 -10.74
CA HIS A 171 17.58 1.16 -11.35
C HIS A 171 17.26 -0.12 -12.14
N GLN A 172 15.97 -0.41 -12.36
CA GLN A 172 15.50 -1.60 -13.06
C GLN A 172 14.58 -1.21 -14.22
N ALA A 173 14.38 -2.10 -15.18
CA ALA A 173 13.35 -1.96 -16.21
C ALA A 173 11.96 -2.26 -15.60
N TYR A 174 11.60 -1.49 -14.57
CA TYR A 174 10.37 -1.71 -13.81
C TYR A 174 9.13 -1.41 -14.65
N ARG A 175 8.15 -2.28 -14.55
CA ARG A 175 6.80 -2.09 -15.04
C ARG A 175 5.83 -2.78 -14.05
N PRO A 176 4.78 -2.11 -13.57
CA PRO A 176 3.77 -2.76 -12.75
C PRO A 176 2.86 -3.62 -13.65
N TYR A 177 2.42 -4.78 -13.14
CA TYR A 177 1.50 -5.66 -13.86
C TYR A 177 0.03 -5.20 -13.75
N ALA A 178 -0.28 -4.25 -12.89
CA ALA A 178 -1.61 -3.67 -12.67
C ALA A 178 -1.48 -2.19 -12.29
N PRO A 179 -2.57 -1.40 -12.34
CA PRO A 179 -2.55 0.03 -12.02
C PRO A 179 -1.90 0.35 -10.67
N LEU A 180 -1.01 1.34 -10.67
CA LEU A 180 -0.25 1.77 -9.50
C LEU A 180 -0.38 3.28 -9.30
N LEU A 181 -0.87 3.70 -8.13
CA LEU A 181 -0.87 5.11 -7.70
C LEU A 181 0.21 5.34 -6.63
N VAL A 182 1.11 6.27 -6.88
CA VAL A 182 2.18 6.68 -5.96
C VAL A 182 1.89 8.07 -5.43
N LEU A 183 1.91 8.24 -4.11
CA LEU A 183 1.68 9.50 -3.43
C LEU A 183 2.96 9.94 -2.73
N VAL A 184 3.50 11.11 -3.06
CA VAL A 184 4.79 11.60 -2.53
C VAL A 184 4.65 12.96 -1.87
N ALA A 185 5.43 13.19 -0.83
CA ALA A 185 5.54 14.44 -0.10
C ALA A 185 6.78 15.21 -0.60
N THR A 186 6.64 16.49 -0.98
CA THR A 186 7.78 17.23 -1.54
C THR A 186 8.81 17.67 -0.49
N ASN A 187 8.40 17.76 0.80
CA ASN A 187 9.28 18.04 1.93
C ASN A 187 9.54 16.79 2.78
N ASP A 188 9.75 15.65 2.09
CA ASP A 188 10.04 14.37 2.73
C ASP A 188 11.49 14.33 3.24
N GLN A 189 11.67 13.98 4.52
CA GLN A 189 12.97 13.94 5.19
C GLN A 189 13.61 12.54 5.18
N GLU A 190 12.87 11.51 4.78
CA GLU A 190 13.33 10.11 4.81
C GLU A 190 13.64 9.57 3.41
N VAL A 191 12.89 10.00 2.40
CA VAL A 191 13.03 9.52 1.01
C VAL A 191 12.99 10.70 0.01
N SER A 192 13.59 10.52 -1.15
CA SER A 192 13.60 11.54 -2.19
C SER A 192 12.35 11.44 -3.06
N PRO A 193 11.45 12.44 -3.06
CA PRO A 193 10.28 12.47 -3.95
C PRO A 193 10.69 12.58 -5.43
N THR A 194 11.75 13.33 -5.75
CA THR A 194 12.25 13.50 -7.11
C THR A 194 12.66 12.18 -7.78
N VAL A 195 13.19 11.24 -7.00
CA VAL A 195 13.49 9.90 -7.52
C VAL A 195 12.22 9.17 -7.93
N CYS A 196 11.14 9.29 -7.15
CA CYS A 196 9.84 8.70 -7.50
C CYS A 196 9.19 9.37 -8.70
N GLU A 197 9.33 10.68 -8.84
CA GLU A 197 8.81 11.43 -9.99
C GLU A 197 9.47 10.97 -11.29
N LYS A 198 10.81 10.93 -11.31
CA LYS A 198 11.57 10.43 -12.46
C LYS A 198 11.23 8.97 -12.75
N PHE A 199 11.19 8.13 -11.72
CA PHE A 199 10.80 6.73 -11.84
C PHE A 199 9.42 6.57 -12.48
N ALA A 200 8.40 7.31 -12.02
CA ALA A 200 7.05 7.24 -12.58
C ALA A 200 7.00 7.70 -14.04
N ALA A 201 7.72 8.76 -14.39
CA ALA A 201 7.86 9.23 -15.78
C ALA A 201 8.48 8.15 -16.68
N ASP A 202 9.58 7.55 -16.24
CA ASP A 202 10.29 6.49 -16.99
C ASP A 202 9.41 5.23 -17.16
N VAL A 203 8.62 4.87 -16.15
CA VAL A 203 7.66 3.76 -16.23
C VAL A 203 6.53 4.06 -17.21
N SER A 204 5.98 5.27 -17.18
CA SER A 204 4.92 5.69 -18.11
C SER A 204 5.38 5.70 -19.56
N VAL A 205 6.60 6.16 -19.83
CA VAL A 205 7.20 6.11 -21.19
C VAL A 205 7.32 4.68 -21.71
N ARG A 206 7.58 3.71 -20.81
CA ARG A 206 7.63 2.27 -21.15
C ARG A 206 6.24 1.60 -21.17
N GLY A 207 5.16 2.37 -21.12
CA GLY A 207 3.78 1.86 -21.17
C GLY A 207 3.31 1.16 -19.89
N GLY A 208 3.95 1.45 -18.74
CA GLY A 208 3.47 0.99 -17.44
C GLY A 208 2.31 1.87 -16.94
N ASP A 209 1.30 1.26 -16.35
CA ASP A 209 0.15 1.97 -15.77
C ASP A 209 0.52 2.46 -14.36
N ILE A 210 1.07 3.66 -14.31
CA ILE A 210 1.49 4.33 -13.07
C ILE A 210 1.05 5.79 -13.08
N ALA A 211 0.50 6.24 -11.95
CA ALA A 211 0.23 7.64 -11.68
C ALA A 211 0.99 8.09 -10.44
N ILE A 212 1.39 9.37 -10.40
CA ILE A 212 2.04 9.97 -9.23
C ILE A 212 1.36 11.27 -8.85
N VAL A 213 1.14 11.47 -7.55
CA VAL A 213 0.62 12.71 -6.97
C VAL A 213 1.65 13.30 -6.02
N ARG A 214 1.92 14.58 -6.15
CA ARG A 214 2.87 15.35 -5.33
C ARG A 214 2.12 16.24 -4.37
N TYR A 215 2.45 16.15 -3.09
CA TYR A 215 1.90 17.03 -2.06
C TYR A 215 2.93 18.07 -1.65
N ALA A 216 2.74 19.29 -2.18
CA ALA A 216 3.64 20.42 -1.94
C ALA A 216 3.74 20.74 -0.44
N GLY A 217 4.96 20.86 0.10
CA GLY A 217 5.23 21.15 1.51
C GLY A 217 4.90 20.02 2.50
N ALA A 218 4.23 18.96 2.08
CA ALA A 218 3.96 17.82 2.94
C ALA A 218 5.24 17.06 3.31
N THR A 219 5.24 16.46 4.50
CA THR A 219 6.39 15.73 5.06
C THR A 219 6.19 14.22 4.99
N HIS A 220 7.24 13.43 5.25
CA HIS A 220 7.10 11.97 5.39
C HIS A 220 5.99 11.61 6.38
N ALA A 221 5.19 10.61 6.09
CA ALA A 221 4.04 10.20 6.91
C ALA A 221 2.98 11.32 7.09
N PHE A 222 2.70 12.11 6.06
CA PHE A 222 1.70 13.20 6.10
C PHE A 222 0.30 12.73 6.50
N ASP A 223 -0.03 11.49 6.25
CA ASP A 223 -1.32 10.86 6.54
C ASP A 223 -1.46 10.32 7.98
N GLU A 224 -0.44 10.47 8.82
CA GLU A 224 -0.52 10.11 10.24
C GLU A 224 -1.46 11.09 10.98
N PRO A 225 -2.59 10.63 11.58
CA PRO A 225 -3.63 11.53 12.11
C PRO A 225 -3.28 12.17 13.48
N SER A 226 -2.03 12.02 13.95
CA SER A 226 -1.59 12.62 15.21
C SER A 226 -1.62 14.15 15.14
N ARG A 227 -1.98 14.81 16.26
CA ARG A 227 -1.97 16.28 16.36
C ARG A 227 -0.63 16.89 15.93
N LYS A 228 0.49 16.27 16.31
CA LYS A 228 1.83 16.73 15.95
C LYS A 228 2.01 16.79 14.43
N ARG A 229 1.58 15.76 13.70
CA ARG A 229 1.73 15.66 12.25
C ARG A 229 0.78 16.60 11.53
N GLN A 230 -0.46 16.72 12.02
CA GLN A 230 -1.51 17.54 11.40
C GLN A 230 -1.46 19.04 11.76
N ARG A 231 -0.51 19.48 12.60
CA ARG A 231 -0.19 20.93 12.76
C ARG A 231 0.46 21.53 11.51
N ILE A 232 1.04 20.70 10.65
CA ILE A 232 1.58 21.13 9.36
C ILE A 232 0.41 21.17 8.38
N ASP A 233 0.03 22.35 7.93
CA ASP A 233 -1.13 22.54 7.04
C ASP A 233 -1.02 21.73 5.76
N ALA A 234 0.17 21.67 5.15
CA ALA A 234 0.43 20.87 3.98
C ALA A 234 0.13 19.36 4.22
N ASN A 235 0.40 18.83 5.41
CA ASN A 235 0.07 17.46 5.77
C ASN A 235 -1.45 17.26 5.88
N ARG A 236 -2.16 18.23 6.47
CA ARG A 236 -3.62 18.17 6.59
C ARG A 236 -4.31 18.15 5.23
N VAL A 237 -3.86 19.02 4.32
CA VAL A 237 -4.34 19.05 2.93
C VAL A 237 -4.01 17.73 2.22
N ALA A 238 -2.77 17.25 2.37
CA ALA A 238 -2.32 16.00 1.76
C ALA A 238 -3.09 14.77 2.29
N LEU A 239 -3.38 14.70 3.59
CA LEU A 239 -4.21 13.64 4.16
C LEU A 239 -5.60 13.62 3.52
N GLN A 240 -6.31 14.77 3.50
CA GLN A 240 -7.66 14.87 2.97
C GLN A 240 -7.73 14.52 1.47
N ASP A 241 -6.78 15.02 0.66
CA ASP A 241 -6.73 14.73 -0.76
C ASP A 241 -6.32 13.28 -1.02
N SER A 242 -5.37 12.73 -0.25
CA SER A 242 -4.95 11.33 -0.41
C SER A 242 -6.07 10.33 -0.09
N GLU A 243 -6.92 10.62 0.90
CA GLU A 243 -8.10 9.81 1.19
C GLU A 243 -9.09 9.84 0.01
N LYS A 244 -9.39 11.01 -0.55
CA LYS A 244 -10.27 11.14 -1.72
C LYS A 244 -9.73 10.38 -2.93
N ARG A 245 -8.42 10.54 -3.23
CA ARG A 245 -7.78 9.84 -4.36
C ARG A 245 -7.71 8.34 -4.15
N ALA A 246 -7.41 7.89 -2.95
CA ALA A 246 -7.39 6.47 -2.60
C ALA A 246 -8.76 5.82 -2.80
N ALA A 247 -9.83 6.48 -2.31
CA ALA A 247 -11.21 6.02 -2.49
C ALA A 247 -11.58 5.94 -3.98
N ALA A 248 -11.35 7.03 -4.75
CA ALA A 248 -11.67 7.08 -6.18
C ALA A 248 -10.87 6.03 -6.98
N PHE A 249 -9.56 5.87 -6.67
CA PHE A 249 -8.69 4.91 -7.33
C PHE A 249 -9.15 3.48 -7.12
N PHE A 250 -9.38 3.05 -5.87
CA PHE A 250 -9.85 1.69 -5.63
C PHE A 250 -11.32 1.49 -6.03
N HIS A 251 -12.17 2.53 -6.01
CA HIS A 251 -13.51 2.42 -6.58
C HIS A 251 -13.44 2.03 -8.05
N ARG A 252 -12.68 2.77 -8.84
CA ARG A 252 -12.50 2.51 -10.28
C ARG A 252 -12.04 1.09 -10.59
N TYR A 253 -11.08 0.56 -9.84
CA TYR A 253 -10.45 -0.72 -10.19
C TYR A 253 -11.00 -1.93 -9.42
N LEU A 254 -11.69 -1.72 -8.30
CA LEU A 254 -12.19 -2.80 -7.45
C LEU A 254 -13.73 -2.90 -7.41
N LYS A 255 -14.46 -1.89 -7.97
CA LYS A 255 -15.93 -1.89 -7.98
C LYS A 255 -16.51 -1.71 -9.37
N ASP A 256 -16.01 -0.77 -10.19
CA ASP A 256 -16.65 -0.40 -11.47
C ASP A 256 -16.49 -1.47 -12.57
N GLU A 257 -15.51 -2.37 -12.49
CA GLU A 257 -15.28 -3.37 -13.53
C GLU A 257 -16.17 -4.63 -13.42
N ASP A 258 -16.90 -4.82 -12.31
CA ASP A 258 -17.84 -5.95 -12.17
C ASP A 258 -19.23 -5.66 -12.79
N GLU A 259 -19.57 -4.41 -13.10
CA GLU A 259 -20.87 -4.03 -13.69
C GLU A 259 -20.93 -4.06 -15.22
N GLY A 260 -19.86 -4.35 -15.94
CA GLY A 260 -19.88 -4.33 -17.40
C GLY A 260 -18.67 -4.92 -18.08
N GLY A 261 -18.75 -6.17 -18.47
CA GLY A 261 -17.79 -6.80 -19.40
C GLY A 261 -17.79 -6.17 -20.80
N ARG A 262 -17.67 -4.84 -20.91
CA ARG A 262 -17.35 -4.08 -22.14
C ARG A 262 -16.69 -2.77 -21.75
N MET A 263 -15.38 -2.71 -21.87
CA MET A 263 -14.69 -1.44 -21.92
C MET A 263 -15.19 -0.67 -23.15
N LYS A 264 -15.85 0.47 -22.93
CA LYS A 264 -15.90 1.52 -23.93
C LYS A 264 -14.54 2.18 -23.96
N ASP A 265 -13.86 2.11 -25.11
CA ASP A 265 -12.52 2.65 -25.37
C ASP A 265 -12.43 4.20 -25.33
N ASP A 266 -13.43 4.91 -24.82
CA ASP A 266 -13.61 6.34 -25.09
C ASP A 266 -13.42 7.30 -23.92
N GLU A 267 -12.87 6.89 -22.78
CA GLU A 267 -12.55 7.84 -21.71
C GLU A 267 -11.14 7.67 -21.12
N ARG A 268 -10.12 7.64 -21.97
CA ARG A 268 -8.72 7.82 -21.57
C ARG A 268 -8.36 9.30 -21.44
N GLN A 269 -9.09 10.07 -20.65
CA GLN A 269 -8.66 11.40 -20.24
C GLN A 269 -8.54 11.47 -18.72
N VAL A 270 -7.44 10.93 -18.20
CA VAL A 270 -6.88 11.47 -16.95
C VAL A 270 -6.49 12.92 -17.25
N PRO A 271 -6.95 13.94 -16.49
CA PRO A 271 -6.53 15.31 -16.73
C PRO A 271 -5.00 15.38 -16.68
N ARG A 272 -4.37 15.64 -17.82
CA ARG A 272 -2.97 16.04 -17.87
C ARG A 272 -2.88 17.36 -17.12
N ILE A 273 -2.30 17.32 -15.93
CA ILE A 273 -1.97 18.54 -15.19
C ILE A 273 -0.92 19.27 -16.03
N LYS A 274 -1.34 20.37 -16.66
CA LYS A 274 -0.43 21.31 -17.30
C LYS A 274 0.53 21.80 -16.23
N SER A 275 1.82 21.65 -16.51
CA SER A 275 2.88 22.31 -15.76
C SER A 275 2.74 23.82 -15.97
N GLU A 276 2.17 24.51 -15.01
CA GLU A 276 2.38 25.98 -14.93
C GLU A 276 3.80 26.20 -14.39
N ARG A 277 4.51 27.02 -15.14
CA ARG A 277 5.91 27.44 -14.93
C ARG A 277 6.05 28.34 -13.71
#